data_4c8bf591228b07484a5f6c52224d0677
#
_entry.id   4c8bf591228b07484a5f6c52224d0677
#
_cell.length_a   1.000
_cell.length_b   1.000
_cell.length_c   1.000
_cell.angle_alpha   90.00
_cell.angle_beta   90.00
_cell.angle_gamma   90.00
#
_symmetry.space_group_name_H-M   'P 1'
#
loop_
_entity.id
_entity.type
_entity.pdbx_description
1 polymer ?
#
loop_
_entity_poly.entity_id
_entity_poly.type
_entity_poly.pdbx_seq_one_letter_code
_entity_poly.pdbx_strand_id
1 'polypeptide(L)'
;FRDSGLFRHVFETVLARCMKEGLVGGEGFAIDASLIKADANRQRGVCGSDATDWTDPKVATRPVREYLAALDASEPTGTQPKNISLTDPASRWTSAAGGPAFYAYSANYLIDLDVGIILDSGTTTARRTEEVETTRTMIERTEERFGLKPGRLAADTAYGSAPMVAWLVEEKAIEPHIPVWDKSAGKEGLFPRSAFTFDKARNRYICPGSHELHTTGRITSDNTILYRSRTPDCAGCALKATCCPNTPGRKIARSIHEEARDYARSLRDTPAYLQSRKDRKKVEMSFAHLKRILKLDRLRLRGMSGANDELLLAAT
;
A
#
# COMPACT_ATOMS: atom_id res chain seq x y z
N PHE A 1 -19.51 0.22 -24.81
CA PHE A 1 -19.51 -0.22 -23.41
C PHE A 1 -18.25 0.24 -22.65
N ARG A 2 -17.03 0.12 -23.21
CA ARG A 2 -15.78 0.34 -22.49
C ARG A 2 -15.58 1.76 -21.96
N ASP A 3 -15.97 2.76 -22.71
CA ASP A 3 -15.79 4.18 -22.33
C ASP A 3 -17.05 4.77 -21.66
N SER A 4 -18.05 3.94 -21.36
CA SER A 4 -19.34 4.39 -20.81
C SER A 4 -19.42 4.39 -19.28
N GLY A 5 -18.41 3.85 -18.59
CA GLY A 5 -18.48 3.64 -17.13
C GLY A 5 -19.55 2.62 -16.69
N LEU A 6 -20.11 1.85 -17.63
CA LEU A 6 -21.22 0.93 -17.37
C LEU A 6 -20.91 -0.08 -16.26
N PHE A 7 -19.74 -0.71 -16.28
CA PHE A 7 -19.39 -1.72 -15.26
C PHE A 7 -19.28 -1.10 -13.88
N ARG A 8 -18.76 0.11 -13.79
CA ARG A 8 -18.75 0.88 -12.55
C ARG A 8 -20.18 1.16 -12.05
N HIS A 9 -21.03 1.60 -12.95
CA HIS A 9 -22.45 1.88 -12.63
C HIS A 9 -23.19 0.62 -12.15
N VAL A 10 -22.98 -0.53 -12.80
CA VAL A 10 -23.60 -1.81 -12.40
C VAL A 10 -23.11 -2.20 -11.00
N PHE A 11 -21.80 -2.15 -10.76
CA PHE A 11 -21.23 -2.44 -9.44
C PHE A 11 -21.81 -1.52 -8.35
N GLU A 12 -21.84 -0.20 -8.59
CA GLU A 12 -22.38 0.79 -7.65
C GLU A 12 -23.88 0.57 -7.38
N THR A 13 -24.63 0.16 -8.41
CA THR A 13 -26.07 -0.16 -8.28
C THR A 13 -26.30 -1.37 -7.39
N VAL A 14 -25.49 -2.43 -7.55
CA VAL A 14 -25.58 -3.65 -6.72
C VAL A 14 -25.18 -3.31 -5.28
N LEU A 15 -24.10 -2.56 -5.07
CA LEU A 15 -23.69 -2.12 -3.74
C LEU A 15 -24.77 -1.27 -3.05
N ALA A 16 -25.35 -0.31 -3.77
CA ALA A 16 -26.46 0.51 -3.24
C ALA A 16 -27.67 -0.35 -2.84
N ARG A 17 -27.94 -1.43 -3.58
CA ARG A 17 -28.98 -2.40 -3.21
C ARG A 17 -28.62 -3.14 -1.93
N CYS A 18 -27.37 -3.63 -1.78
CA CYS A 18 -26.91 -4.26 -0.55
C CYS A 18 -27.06 -3.34 0.67
N MET A 19 -26.72 -2.06 0.51
CA MET A 19 -26.90 -1.05 1.58
C MET A 19 -28.36 -0.85 1.94
N LYS A 20 -29.24 -0.75 0.93
CA LYS A 20 -30.68 -0.58 1.15
C LYS A 20 -31.31 -1.77 1.91
N GLU A 21 -30.80 -2.98 1.68
CA GLU A 21 -31.23 -4.19 2.40
C GLU A 21 -30.56 -4.34 3.79
N GLY A 22 -29.73 -3.37 4.21
CA GLY A 22 -29.05 -3.40 5.50
C GLY A 22 -27.92 -4.44 5.59
N LEU A 23 -27.37 -4.84 4.45
CA LEU A 23 -26.31 -5.87 4.37
C LEU A 23 -24.89 -5.30 4.54
N VAL A 24 -24.74 -3.99 4.69
CA VAL A 24 -23.44 -3.31 4.85
C VAL A 24 -23.43 -2.62 6.21
N GLY A 25 -22.45 -2.97 7.06
CA GLY A 25 -22.29 -2.40 8.40
C GLY A 25 -21.63 -1.02 8.39
N GLY A 26 -20.61 -0.83 7.57
CA GLY A 26 -19.95 0.45 7.37
C GLY A 26 -18.96 0.87 8.47
N GLU A 27 -18.85 0.15 9.57
CA GLU A 27 -17.99 0.53 10.71
C GLU A 27 -16.50 0.23 10.49
N GLY A 28 -16.19 -0.87 9.85
CA GLY A 28 -14.83 -1.31 9.61
C GLY A 28 -14.63 -1.79 8.19
N PHE A 29 -13.51 -1.38 7.57
CA PHE A 29 -13.15 -1.83 6.24
C PHE A 29 -11.86 -2.64 6.28
N ALA A 30 -11.69 -3.52 5.27
CA ALA A 30 -10.41 -4.14 4.99
C ALA A 30 -10.01 -3.90 3.54
N ILE A 31 -8.70 -3.73 3.33
CA ILE A 31 -8.10 -3.58 2.02
C ILE A 31 -7.02 -4.64 1.82
N ASP A 32 -6.96 -5.20 0.64
CA ASP A 32 -5.85 -6.05 0.20
C ASP A 32 -5.77 -6.04 -1.32
N ALA A 33 -4.64 -6.49 -1.86
CA ALA A 33 -4.39 -6.60 -3.27
C ALA A 33 -3.95 -8.01 -3.66
N SER A 34 -4.32 -8.45 -4.85
CA SER A 34 -3.89 -9.74 -5.38
C SER A 34 -3.47 -9.62 -6.84
N LEU A 35 -2.33 -10.24 -7.17
CA LEU A 35 -1.83 -10.28 -8.55
C LEU A 35 -2.77 -11.11 -9.43
N ILE A 36 -3.13 -10.55 -10.60
CA ILE A 36 -3.86 -11.23 -11.67
C ILE A 36 -3.02 -11.18 -12.93
N LYS A 37 -2.86 -12.31 -13.60
CA LYS A 37 -2.09 -12.40 -14.84
C LYS A 37 -2.74 -11.56 -15.92
N ALA A 38 -1.96 -10.73 -16.60
CA ALA A 38 -2.40 -9.97 -17.76
C ALA A 38 -2.50 -10.87 -19.01
N ASP A 39 -3.34 -10.50 -19.97
CA ASP A 39 -3.30 -11.08 -21.31
C ASP A 39 -2.17 -10.49 -22.13
N ALA A 40 -0.94 -10.67 -21.65
CA ALA A 40 0.28 -10.18 -22.24
C ALA A 40 1.12 -11.33 -22.79
N ASN A 41 1.64 -11.15 -24.01
CA ASN A 41 2.51 -12.15 -24.61
C ASN A 41 3.92 -12.07 -23.98
N ARG A 42 4.32 -13.15 -23.30
CA ARG A 42 5.61 -13.24 -22.60
C ARG A 42 6.80 -13.13 -23.56
N GLN A 43 6.67 -13.63 -24.80
CA GLN A 43 7.74 -13.65 -25.79
C GLN A 43 7.85 -12.33 -26.57
N ARG A 44 6.86 -11.47 -26.50
CA ARG A 44 6.84 -10.14 -27.14
C ARG A 44 7.10 -9.02 -26.13
N GLY A 45 7.99 -9.26 -25.19
CA GLY A 45 8.51 -8.27 -24.28
C GLY A 45 9.79 -7.64 -24.83
N VAL A 46 9.95 -6.35 -24.57
CA VAL A 46 11.19 -5.59 -24.85
C VAL A 46 11.81 -5.09 -23.56
N CYS A 47 13.10 -4.83 -23.59
CA CYS A 47 13.75 -4.14 -22.47
C CYS A 47 13.24 -2.69 -22.42
N GLY A 48 12.95 -2.19 -21.23
CA GLY A 48 12.42 -0.83 -21.08
C GLY A 48 13.37 0.28 -21.52
N SER A 49 14.68 -0.03 -21.65
CA SER A 49 15.69 0.86 -22.21
C SER A 49 15.76 0.85 -23.73
N ASP A 50 15.10 -0.12 -24.38
CA ASP A 50 15.16 -0.26 -25.84
C ASP A 50 14.26 0.78 -26.51
N ALA A 51 14.77 1.36 -27.61
CA ALA A 51 13.96 2.24 -28.44
C ALA A 51 12.87 1.41 -29.15
N THR A 52 11.63 1.60 -28.72
CA THR A 52 10.46 0.93 -29.33
C THR A 52 9.69 1.93 -30.18
N ASP A 53 9.48 1.59 -31.45
CA ASP A 53 8.57 2.36 -32.31
C ASP A 53 7.12 2.04 -31.93
N TRP A 54 6.55 2.87 -31.09
CA TRP A 54 5.15 2.76 -30.64
C TRP A 54 4.16 3.17 -31.74
N THR A 55 4.62 3.77 -32.85
CA THR A 55 3.79 4.21 -33.96
C THR A 55 3.58 3.11 -35.00
N ASP A 56 4.36 2.01 -34.95
CA ASP A 56 4.16 0.85 -35.82
C ASP A 56 2.70 0.34 -35.68
N PRO A 57 1.92 0.27 -36.79
CA PRO A 57 0.53 -0.21 -36.77
C PRO A 57 0.34 -1.58 -36.12
N LYS A 58 1.37 -2.44 -36.13
CA LYS A 58 1.36 -3.76 -35.47
C LYS A 58 1.44 -3.66 -33.94
N VAL A 59 1.91 -2.54 -33.41
CA VAL A 59 2.10 -2.26 -31.99
C VAL A 59 1.08 -1.25 -31.49
N ALA A 60 0.68 -0.28 -32.29
CA ALA A 60 -0.21 0.85 -31.94
C ALA A 60 -1.66 0.42 -31.65
N THR A 61 -1.83 -0.56 -30.79
CA THR A 61 -3.13 -1.06 -30.33
C THR A 61 -3.75 -0.14 -29.26
N ARG A 62 -5.02 -0.33 -28.92
CA ARG A 62 -5.70 0.45 -27.88
C ARG A 62 -4.93 0.43 -26.53
N PRO A 63 -4.52 -0.72 -25.98
CA PRO A 63 -3.75 -0.76 -24.72
C PRO A 63 -2.45 0.03 -24.79
N VAL A 64 -1.81 0.08 -25.95
CA VAL A 64 -0.59 0.88 -26.14
C VAL A 64 -0.90 2.37 -26.13
N ARG A 65 -1.95 2.81 -26.85
CA ARG A 65 -2.36 4.22 -26.83
C ARG A 65 -2.77 4.69 -25.44
N GLU A 66 -3.53 3.86 -24.71
CA GLU A 66 -3.90 4.12 -23.31
C GLU A 66 -2.67 4.27 -22.41
N TYR A 67 -1.68 3.39 -22.58
CA TYR A 67 -0.42 3.45 -21.83
C TYR A 67 0.39 4.72 -22.15
N LEU A 68 0.52 5.08 -23.41
CA LEU A 68 1.22 6.30 -23.83
C LEU A 68 0.53 7.56 -23.30
N ALA A 69 -0.79 7.64 -23.41
CA ALA A 69 -1.56 8.75 -22.86
C ALA A 69 -1.39 8.88 -21.33
N ALA A 70 -1.29 7.77 -20.61
CA ALA A 70 -1.03 7.78 -19.17
C ALA A 70 0.41 8.23 -18.84
N LEU A 71 1.40 7.92 -19.69
CA LEU A 71 2.77 8.42 -19.53
C LEU A 71 2.87 9.92 -19.77
N ASP A 72 2.19 10.44 -20.79
CA ASP A 72 2.18 11.88 -21.11
C ASP A 72 1.49 12.70 -20.01
N ALA A 73 0.50 12.12 -19.32
CA ALA A 73 -0.21 12.74 -18.22
C ALA A 73 0.55 12.69 -16.88
N SER A 74 1.58 11.87 -16.78
CA SER A 74 2.34 11.63 -15.55
C SER A 74 3.67 12.37 -15.60
N GLU A 75 4.07 13.01 -14.49
CA GLU A 75 5.47 13.44 -14.36
C GLU A 75 6.41 12.23 -14.40
N PRO A 76 7.60 12.33 -15.01
CA PRO A 76 8.54 11.22 -15.16
C PRO A 76 9.23 10.87 -13.82
N THR A 77 8.45 10.43 -12.83
CA THR A 77 8.94 10.12 -11.47
C THR A 77 9.35 8.67 -11.27
N GLY A 78 9.22 7.81 -12.26
CA GLY A 78 9.41 6.38 -12.10
C GLY A 78 10.60 5.81 -12.85
N THR A 79 11.33 4.88 -12.22
CA THR A 79 12.26 3.97 -12.90
C THR A 79 11.53 3.23 -14.01
N GLN A 80 12.05 3.32 -15.23
CA GLN A 80 11.51 2.57 -16.37
C GLN A 80 11.44 1.07 -16.04
N PRO A 81 10.33 0.38 -16.40
CA PRO A 81 10.24 -1.06 -16.21
C PRO A 81 11.35 -1.79 -16.98
N LYS A 82 12.00 -2.77 -16.34
CA LYS A 82 13.03 -3.57 -17.03
C LYS A 82 12.48 -4.32 -18.25
N ASN A 83 11.24 -4.79 -18.17
CA ASN A 83 10.56 -5.49 -19.25
C ASN A 83 9.20 -4.85 -19.50
N ILE A 84 8.88 -4.56 -20.74
CA ILE A 84 7.60 -3.99 -21.18
C ILE A 84 6.99 -4.96 -22.20
N SER A 85 5.72 -5.31 -22.04
CA SER A 85 4.98 -6.11 -23.01
C SER A 85 4.49 -5.22 -24.17
N LEU A 86 4.80 -5.56 -25.41
CA LEU A 86 4.28 -4.84 -26.57
C LEU A 86 2.77 -5.02 -26.78
N THR A 87 2.17 -6.05 -26.17
CA THR A 87 0.73 -6.31 -26.29
C THR A 87 -0.10 -5.69 -25.17
N ASP A 88 0.53 -5.44 -24.01
CA ASP A 88 -0.11 -4.84 -22.83
C ASP A 88 0.95 -4.12 -21.96
N PRO A 89 1.40 -2.92 -22.38
CA PRO A 89 2.56 -2.25 -21.76
C PRO A 89 2.29 -1.71 -20.34
N ALA A 90 1.04 -1.52 -19.95
CA ALA A 90 0.68 -1.11 -18.59
C ALA A 90 0.87 -2.25 -17.57
N SER A 91 0.82 -3.53 -18.02
CA SER A 91 1.08 -4.68 -17.15
C SER A 91 2.55 -4.72 -16.71
N ARG A 92 2.82 -5.21 -15.50
CA ARG A 92 4.17 -5.27 -14.95
C ARG A 92 4.69 -6.70 -14.88
N TRP A 93 5.98 -6.87 -15.25
CA TRP A 93 6.71 -8.12 -15.10
C TRP A 93 7.00 -8.35 -13.61
N THR A 94 6.40 -9.36 -13.04
CA THR A 94 6.46 -9.68 -11.61
C THR A 94 6.41 -11.19 -11.38
N SER A 95 6.64 -11.62 -10.14
CA SER A 95 6.48 -13.02 -9.73
C SER A 95 5.72 -13.10 -8.42
N ALA A 96 4.88 -14.11 -8.28
CA ALA A 96 4.43 -14.54 -6.97
C ALA A 96 5.61 -15.19 -6.21
N ALA A 97 5.56 -15.20 -4.89
CA ALA A 97 6.64 -15.75 -4.06
C ALA A 97 6.99 -17.17 -4.49
N GLY A 98 8.25 -17.38 -4.93
CA GLY A 98 8.76 -18.68 -5.37
C GLY A 98 8.29 -19.19 -6.73
N GLY A 99 7.48 -18.40 -7.48
CA GLY A 99 6.92 -18.79 -8.77
C GLY A 99 7.66 -18.18 -9.97
N PRO A 100 7.33 -18.64 -11.20
CA PRO A 100 7.84 -18.04 -12.42
C PRO A 100 7.29 -16.63 -12.61
N ALA A 101 8.08 -15.76 -13.23
CA ALA A 101 7.67 -14.40 -13.54
C ALA A 101 6.65 -14.34 -14.69
N PHE A 102 5.74 -13.38 -14.61
CA PHE A 102 4.67 -13.13 -15.58
C PHE A 102 4.29 -11.64 -15.59
N TYR A 103 3.61 -11.21 -16.63
CA TYR A 103 2.98 -9.89 -16.67
C TYR A 103 1.68 -9.90 -15.86
N ALA A 104 1.48 -8.89 -15.02
CA ALA A 104 0.33 -8.80 -14.11
C ALA A 104 -0.15 -7.37 -13.88
N TYR A 105 -1.38 -7.31 -13.41
CA TYR A 105 -1.98 -6.20 -12.68
C TYR A 105 -2.23 -6.60 -11.23
N SER A 106 -2.46 -5.63 -10.36
CA SER A 106 -2.99 -5.86 -9.02
C SER A 106 -4.48 -5.55 -8.99
N ALA A 107 -5.27 -6.52 -8.56
CA ALA A 107 -6.66 -6.33 -8.18
C ALA A 107 -6.72 -5.89 -6.73
N ASN A 108 -7.33 -4.74 -6.46
CA ASN A 108 -7.51 -4.21 -5.12
C ASN A 108 -8.98 -4.28 -4.73
N TYR A 109 -9.30 -4.86 -3.57
CA TYR A 109 -10.64 -4.92 -3.02
C TYR A 109 -10.70 -4.22 -1.67
N LEU A 110 -11.62 -3.26 -1.55
CA LEU A 110 -12.05 -2.68 -0.28
C LEU A 110 -13.34 -3.40 0.12
N ILE A 111 -13.35 -4.02 1.29
CA ILE A 111 -14.51 -4.79 1.77
C ILE A 111 -15.00 -4.27 3.12
N ASP A 112 -16.28 -4.50 3.39
CA ASP A 112 -16.82 -4.42 4.74
C ASP A 112 -16.27 -5.57 5.60
N LEU A 113 -15.74 -5.25 6.79
CA LEU A 113 -15.13 -6.24 7.68
C LEU A 113 -16.14 -7.20 8.29
N ASP A 114 -17.37 -6.74 8.51
CA ASP A 114 -18.37 -7.53 9.24
C ASP A 114 -18.99 -8.61 8.34
N VAL A 115 -19.28 -8.27 7.09
CA VAL A 115 -19.99 -9.15 6.15
C VAL A 115 -19.14 -9.62 4.96
N GLY A 116 -18.06 -8.92 4.63
CA GLY A 116 -17.16 -9.26 3.51
C GLY A 116 -17.68 -8.79 2.14
N ILE A 117 -18.71 -7.94 2.10
CA ILE A 117 -19.18 -7.32 0.84
C ILE A 117 -18.10 -6.40 0.30
N ILE A 118 -17.86 -6.46 -1.02
CA ILE A 118 -16.93 -5.57 -1.72
C ILE A 118 -17.58 -4.19 -1.84
N LEU A 119 -16.95 -3.19 -1.20
CA LEU A 119 -17.39 -1.79 -1.20
C LEU A 119 -16.82 -1.01 -2.35
N ASP A 120 -15.63 -1.39 -2.79
CA ASP A 120 -15.00 -0.84 -3.98
C ASP A 120 -13.98 -1.81 -4.56
N SER A 121 -13.74 -1.67 -5.86
CA SER A 121 -12.76 -2.44 -6.62
C SER A 121 -11.96 -1.50 -7.52
N GLY A 122 -10.66 -1.72 -7.57
CA GLY A 122 -9.74 -0.97 -8.42
C GLY A 122 -8.62 -1.83 -8.96
N THR A 123 -8.13 -1.45 -10.15
CA THR A 123 -6.98 -2.08 -10.78
C THR A 123 -5.79 -1.13 -10.73
N THR A 124 -4.62 -1.66 -10.38
CA THR A 124 -3.36 -0.91 -10.45
C THR A 124 -2.33 -1.71 -11.22
N THR A 125 -1.25 -1.06 -11.65
CA THR A 125 -0.08 -1.83 -12.07
C THR A 125 0.44 -2.63 -10.86
N ALA A 126 1.11 -3.76 -11.10
CA ALA A 126 1.59 -4.64 -10.03
C ALA A 126 2.77 -3.99 -9.27
N ARG A 127 2.51 -2.85 -8.65
CA ARG A 127 3.44 -2.08 -7.81
C ARG A 127 2.80 -1.78 -6.47
N ARG A 128 3.50 -2.10 -5.41
CA ARG A 128 3.01 -1.93 -4.04
C ARG A 128 2.69 -0.48 -3.66
N THR A 129 3.43 0.47 -4.21
CA THR A 129 3.15 1.91 -3.99
C THR A 129 1.81 2.33 -4.58
N GLU A 130 1.45 1.81 -5.76
CA GLU A 130 0.18 2.09 -6.41
C GLU A 130 -0.99 1.40 -5.70
N GLU A 131 -0.79 0.21 -5.14
CA GLU A 131 -1.77 -0.49 -4.30
C GLU A 131 -2.13 0.33 -3.05
N VAL A 132 -1.11 0.90 -2.39
CA VAL A 132 -1.31 1.76 -1.22
C VAL A 132 -2.02 3.07 -1.60
N GLU A 133 -1.63 3.71 -2.71
CA GLU A 133 -2.22 4.97 -3.14
C GLU A 133 -3.67 4.81 -3.61
N THR A 134 -3.99 3.73 -4.33
CA THR A 134 -5.37 3.45 -4.75
C THR A 134 -6.31 3.23 -3.57
N THR A 135 -5.79 2.82 -2.40
CA THR A 135 -6.59 2.69 -1.18
C THR A 135 -7.21 4.01 -0.76
N ARG A 136 -6.46 5.11 -0.87
CA ARG A 136 -6.99 6.45 -0.60
C ARG A 136 -8.15 6.78 -1.52
N THR A 137 -7.94 6.61 -2.83
CA THR A 137 -8.97 6.83 -3.85
C THR A 137 -10.22 5.97 -3.61
N MET A 138 -10.05 4.70 -3.20
CA MET A 138 -11.17 3.80 -2.94
C MET A 138 -11.97 4.23 -1.70
N ILE A 139 -11.30 4.62 -0.62
CA ILE A 139 -11.96 5.12 0.61
C ILE A 139 -12.67 6.44 0.31
N GLU A 140 -12.03 7.37 -0.38
CA GLU A 140 -12.62 8.66 -0.74
C GLU A 140 -13.83 8.50 -1.67
N ARG A 141 -13.72 7.63 -2.67
CA ARG A 141 -14.84 7.32 -3.59
C ARG A 141 -16.02 6.67 -2.86
N THR A 142 -15.76 5.78 -1.92
CA THR A 142 -16.80 5.12 -1.11
C THR A 142 -17.48 6.13 -0.19
N GLU A 143 -16.73 7.06 0.41
CA GLU A 143 -17.24 8.16 1.21
C GLU A 143 -18.08 9.13 0.35
N GLU A 144 -17.59 9.53 -0.81
CA GLU A 144 -18.26 10.47 -1.72
C GLU A 144 -19.55 9.88 -2.32
N ARG A 145 -19.50 8.63 -2.78
CA ARG A 145 -20.60 8.00 -3.51
C ARG A 145 -21.70 7.46 -2.60
N PHE A 146 -21.34 6.96 -1.43
CA PHE A 146 -22.23 6.21 -0.56
C PHE A 146 -22.36 6.77 0.85
N GLY A 147 -21.57 7.80 1.20
CA GLY A 147 -21.50 8.31 2.57
C GLY A 147 -20.89 7.30 3.56
N LEU A 148 -20.25 6.24 3.06
CA LEU A 148 -19.64 5.21 3.88
C LEU A 148 -18.19 5.57 4.19
N LYS A 149 -17.93 5.88 5.45
CA LYS A 149 -16.61 6.16 5.99
C LYS A 149 -16.35 5.22 7.17
N PRO A 150 -15.28 4.40 7.13
CA PRO A 150 -15.01 3.48 8.21
C PRO A 150 -14.47 4.19 9.45
N GLY A 151 -14.78 3.69 10.63
CA GLY A 151 -14.07 4.04 11.87
C GLY A 151 -12.69 3.39 11.96
N ARG A 152 -12.50 2.24 11.30
CA ARG A 152 -11.23 1.46 11.31
C ARG A 152 -10.93 0.83 9.95
N LEU A 153 -9.64 0.77 9.60
CA LEU A 153 -9.15 0.09 8.38
C LEU A 153 -8.16 -1.02 8.74
N ALA A 154 -8.47 -2.25 8.33
CA ALA A 154 -7.58 -3.39 8.45
C ALA A 154 -6.83 -3.65 7.14
N ALA A 155 -5.51 -3.79 7.23
CA ALA A 155 -4.67 -4.12 6.08
C ALA A 155 -3.40 -4.88 6.51
N ASP A 156 -2.61 -5.33 5.55
CA ASP A 156 -1.32 -5.94 5.83
C ASP A 156 -0.21 -4.88 6.10
N THR A 157 0.98 -5.35 6.44
CA THR A 157 2.13 -4.49 6.73
C THR A 157 2.53 -3.58 5.55
N ALA A 158 2.19 -3.93 4.32
CA ALA A 158 2.50 -3.12 3.14
C ALA A 158 1.86 -1.74 3.20
N TYR A 159 0.65 -1.66 3.77
CA TYR A 159 -0.09 -0.42 3.96
C TYR A 159 0.34 0.39 5.20
N GLY A 160 1.23 -0.18 6.03
CA GLY A 160 1.77 0.45 7.25
C GLY A 160 2.86 1.49 7.02
N SER A 161 2.93 2.13 5.84
CA SER A 161 3.86 3.22 5.56
C SER A 161 3.52 4.46 6.38
N ALA A 162 4.53 5.25 6.76
CA ALA A 162 4.32 6.42 7.60
C ALA A 162 3.33 7.43 7.01
N PRO A 163 3.41 7.79 5.70
CA PRO A 163 2.46 8.71 5.09
C PRO A 163 1.02 8.15 5.03
N MET A 164 0.86 6.83 4.82
CA MET A 164 -0.48 6.23 4.76
C MET A 164 -1.14 6.20 6.13
N VAL A 165 -0.38 5.81 7.16
CA VAL A 165 -0.89 5.79 8.53
C VAL A 165 -1.22 7.21 9.02
N ALA A 166 -0.40 8.22 8.68
CA ALA A 166 -0.69 9.61 9.00
C ALA A 166 -1.98 10.10 8.32
N TRP A 167 -2.15 9.81 7.04
CA TRP A 167 -3.36 10.18 6.31
C TRP A 167 -4.63 9.58 6.94
N LEU A 168 -4.58 8.30 7.33
CA LEU A 168 -5.70 7.65 8.02
C LEU A 168 -6.04 8.36 9.35
N VAL A 169 -5.03 8.62 10.17
CA VAL A 169 -5.22 9.15 11.54
C VAL A 169 -5.52 10.64 11.52
N GLU A 170 -4.70 11.44 10.81
CA GLU A 170 -4.67 12.88 10.91
C GLU A 170 -5.70 13.56 9.99
N GLU A 171 -5.89 13.00 8.77
CA GLU A 171 -6.80 13.59 7.78
C GLU A 171 -8.17 12.92 7.77
N LYS A 172 -8.21 11.59 7.88
CA LYS A 172 -9.46 10.84 7.78
C LYS A 172 -10.07 10.45 9.13
N ALA A 173 -9.35 10.55 10.25
CA ALA A 173 -9.79 10.08 11.58
C ALA A 173 -10.24 8.60 11.57
N ILE A 174 -9.48 7.76 10.85
CA ILE A 174 -9.71 6.31 10.73
C ILE A 174 -8.65 5.58 11.56
N GLU A 175 -9.07 4.67 12.43
CA GLU A 175 -8.15 3.83 13.21
C GLU A 175 -7.39 2.84 12.31
N PRO A 176 -6.04 2.91 12.27
CA PRO A 176 -5.25 2.01 11.44
C PRO A 176 -5.02 0.66 12.15
N HIS A 177 -5.85 -0.32 11.88
CA HIS A 177 -5.61 -1.71 12.29
C HIS A 177 -4.61 -2.39 11.34
N ILE A 178 -3.46 -1.75 11.17
CA ILE A 178 -2.40 -2.08 10.22
C ILE A 178 -1.09 -2.27 10.96
N PRO A 179 -0.36 -3.37 10.74
CA PRO A 179 0.98 -3.52 11.32
C PRO A 179 1.91 -2.45 10.76
N VAL A 180 2.45 -1.60 11.62
CA VAL A 180 3.36 -0.54 11.18
C VAL A 180 4.68 -1.15 10.72
N TRP A 181 5.11 -0.77 9.53
CA TRP A 181 6.40 -1.19 9.02
C TRP A 181 7.53 -0.52 9.81
N ASP A 182 8.19 -1.29 10.64
CA ASP A 182 9.28 -0.81 11.49
C ASP A 182 10.60 -1.47 11.09
N LYS A 183 11.49 -0.65 10.53
CA LYS A 183 12.90 -1.05 10.26
C LYS A 183 13.77 -0.89 11.51
N SER A 184 13.21 -0.49 12.67
CA SER A 184 13.97 -0.16 13.86
C SER A 184 14.41 -1.36 14.69
N ALA A 185 14.08 -2.58 14.25
CA ALA A 185 14.52 -3.81 14.95
C ALA A 185 16.05 -3.91 15.15
N GLY A 186 16.81 -3.03 14.45
CA GLY A 186 18.24 -2.93 14.65
C GLY A 186 19.02 -4.09 14.01
N LYS A 187 20.34 -3.99 14.08
CA LYS A 187 21.21 -5.16 13.83
C LYS A 187 21.17 -6.04 15.06
N GLU A 188 21.22 -7.34 14.86
CA GLU A 188 21.32 -8.33 15.93
C GLU A 188 22.39 -7.92 16.97
N GLY A 189 22.05 -7.97 18.24
CA GLY A 189 22.93 -7.55 19.34
C GLY A 189 23.01 -6.05 19.62
N LEU A 190 22.29 -5.19 18.88
CA LEU A 190 22.24 -3.75 19.15
C LEU A 190 20.86 -3.32 19.64
N PHE A 191 20.83 -2.30 20.52
CA PHE A 191 19.57 -1.74 21.00
C PHE A 191 18.69 -1.27 19.83
N PRO A 192 17.44 -1.80 19.72
CA PRO A 192 16.43 -1.28 18.81
C PRO A 192 15.99 0.13 19.22
N ARG A 193 15.28 0.83 18.33
CA ARG A 193 14.73 2.15 18.65
C ARG A 193 13.78 2.12 19.85
N SER A 194 13.03 1.04 20.02
CA SER A 194 12.10 0.82 21.14
C SER A 194 12.75 0.81 22.51
N ALA A 195 14.08 0.62 22.59
CA ALA A 195 14.84 0.76 23.83
C ALA A 195 15.06 2.22 24.26
N PHE A 196 14.70 3.18 23.40
CA PHE A 196 14.84 4.62 23.65
C PHE A 196 13.48 5.24 23.86
N THR A 197 13.32 6.00 24.95
CA THR A 197 12.06 6.67 25.28
C THR A 197 12.00 8.06 24.62
N PHE A 198 10.92 8.36 23.92
CA PHE A 198 10.69 9.68 23.35
C PHE A 198 9.99 10.60 24.34
N ASP A 199 10.65 11.69 24.75
CA ASP A 199 10.08 12.78 25.55
C ASP A 199 9.48 13.81 24.58
N LYS A 200 8.16 13.73 24.40
CA LYS A 200 7.42 14.62 23.49
C LYS A 200 7.48 16.08 23.95
N ALA A 201 7.40 16.32 25.27
CA ALA A 201 7.36 17.67 25.83
C ALA A 201 8.66 18.44 25.57
N ARG A 202 9.79 17.73 25.57
CA ARG A 202 11.12 18.32 25.35
C ARG A 202 11.71 18.00 23.98
N ASN A 203 10.96 17.31 23.12
CA ASN A 203 11.36 16.91 21.78
C ASN A 203 12.75 16.25 21.72
N ARG A 204 12.96 15.19 22.52
CA ARG A 204 14.24 14.47 22.65
C ARG A 204 14.01 12.99 22.93
N TYR A 205 15.02 12.18 22.66
CA TYR A 205 15.04 10.80 23.13
C TYR A 205 15.90 10.66 24.38
N ILE A 206 15.52 9.74 25.25
CA ILE A 206 16.31 9.29 26.41
C ILE A 206 16.80 7.88 26.08
N CYS A 207 18.11 7.65 26.17
CA CYS A 207 18.70 6.33 25.91
C CYS A 207 18.61 5.41 27.14
N PRO A 208 18.86 4.09 27.00
CA PRO A 208 18.90 3.16 28.12
C PRO A 208 19.94 3.51 29.20
N GLY A 209 20.98 4.29 28.87
CA GLY A 209 21.95 4.83 29.79
C GLY A 209 21.56 6.20 30.37
N SER A 210 20.29 6.60 30.27
CA SER A 210 19.74 7.86 30.79
C SER A 210 20.33 9.15 30.21
N HIS A 211 21.00 9.08 29.06
CA HIS A 211 21.48 10.27 28.35
C HIS A 211 20.50 10.72 27.28
N GLU A 212 20.53 12.00 26.96
CA GLU A 212 19.62 12.64 26.02
C GLU A 212 20.17 12.63 24.60
N LEU A 213 19.29 12.39 23.64
CA LEU A 213 19.56 12.60 22.21
C LEU A 213 18.77 13.83 21.76
N HIS A 214 19.48 14.80 21.23
CA HIS A 214 18.92 16.07 20.78
C HIS A 214 18.81 16.13 19.26
N THR A 215 17.96 17.03 18.79
CA THR A 215 17.77 17.31 17.35
C THR A 215 17.97 18.80 17.10
N THR A 216 18.35 19.13 15.86
CA THR A 216 18.31 20.50 15.33
C THR A 216 16.94 20.83 14.74
N GLY A 217 15.99 19.89 14.69
CA GLY A 217 14.68 20.06 14.06
C GLY A 217 14.68 19.97 12.54
N ARG A 218 15.86 19.84 11.90
CA ARG A 218 15.95 19.76 10.44
C ARG A 218 15.33 18.47 9.92
N ILE A 219 14.38 18.59 8.99
CA ILE A 219 13.78 17.48 8.27
C ILE A 219 14.71 17.11 7.10
N THR A 220 14.99 15.82 6.95
CA THR A 220 15.77 15.27 5.83
C THR A 220 14.87 15.06 4.60
N SER A 221 15.49 14.79 3.44
CA SER A 221 14.77 14.39 2.21
C SER A 221 13.83 13.20 2.39
N ASP A 222 14.14 12.33 3.35
CA ASP A 222 13.32 11.13 3.66
C ASP A 222 12.21 11.41 4.70
N ASN A 223 11.82 12.67 4.89
CA ASN A 223 10.82 13.08 5.88
C ASN A 223 11.11 12.56 7.29
N THR A 224 12.39 12.61 7.71
CA THR A 224 12.83 12.20 9.04
C THR A 224 13.57 13.32 9.76
N ILE A 225 13.46 13.32 11.09
CA ILE A 225 14.20 14.17 12.00
C ILE A 225 15.26 13.29 12.68
N LEU A 226 16.52 13.75 12.69
CA LEU A 226 17.62 13.02 13.30
C LEU A 226 17.86 13.52 14.73
N TYR A 227 17.85 12.58 15.69
CA TYR A 227 18.23 12.77 17.08
C TYR A 227 19.61 12.15 17.30
N ARG A 228 20.50 12.87 17.98
CA ARG A 228 21.90 12.47 18.21
C ARG A 228 22.27 12.63 19.68
N SER A 229 22.94 11.62 20.25
CA SER A 229 23.63 11.75 21.53
C SER A 229 24.89 12.60 21.39
N ARG A 230 25.34 13.18 22.47
CA ARG A 230 26.65 13.83 22.54
C ARG A 230 27.77 12.78 22.59
N THR A 231 28.86 13.04 21.88
CA THR A 231 30.02 12.13 21.86
C THR A 231 30.57 11.81 23.23
N PRO A 232 30.75 12.80 24.18
CA PRO A 232 31.23 12.52 25.52
C PRO A 232 30.34 11.55 26.30
N ASP A 233 29.01 11.66 26.17
CA ASP A 233 28.04 10.81 26.85
C ASP A 233 28.16 9.33 26.43
N CYS A 234 28.59 9.07 25.21
CA CYS A 234 28.79 7.74 24.69
C CYS A 234 30.20 7.20 24.86
N ALA A 235 31.21 8.07 25.01
CA ALA A 235 32.61 7.66 25.13
C ALA A 235 32.89 6.81 26.35
N GLY A 236 32.31 7.19 27.50
CA GLY A 236 32.45 6.46 28.80
C GLY A 236 31.25 5.54 29.11
N CYS A 237 30.32 5.34 28.20
CA CYS A 237 29.10 4.59 28.47
C CYS A 237 29.35 3.08 28.51
N ALA A 238 28.97 2.42 29.59
CA ALA A 238 29.07 0.95 29.73
C ALA A 238 28.23 0.19 28.67
N LEU A 239 27.19 0.82 28.15
CA LEU A 239 26.30 0.23 27.13
C LEU A 239 26.77 0.52 25.69
N LYS A 240 27.92 1.13 25.48
CA LYS A 240 28.40 1.52 24.16
C LYS A 240 28.50 0.35 23.20
N ALA A 241 29.00 -0.80 23.64
CA ALA A 241 29.19 -1.99 22.83
C ALA A 241 27.87 -2.52 22.24
N THR A 242 26.75 -2.41 22.98
CA THR A 242 25.42 -2.84 22.56
C THR A 242 24.57 -1.71 21.99
N CYS A 243 25.04 -0.47 22.04
CA CYS A 243 24.31 0.71 21.58
C CYS A 243 24.86 1.25 20.25
N CYS A 244 26.12 1.65 20.22
CA CYS A 244 26.78 2.29 19.09
C CYS A 244 28.29 1.97 18.99
N PRO A 245 28.68 0.68 18.86
CA PRO A 245 30.07 0.25 18.93
C PRO A 245 30.98 0.96 17.93
N ASN A 246 30.51 1.16 16.71
CA ASN A 246 31.29 1.64 15.57
C ASN A 246 31.08 3.15 15.28
N THR A 247 30.39 3.89 16.16
CA THR A 247 30.14 5.33 15.96
C THR A 247 30.43 6.12 17.23
N PRO A 248 30.84 7.41 17.11
CA PRO A 248 31.09 8.26 18.28
C PRO A 248 29.87 8.43 19.18
N GLY A 249 28.66 8.40 18.61
CA GLY A 249 27.39 8.53 19.33
C GLY A 249 26.26 7.87 18.60
N ARG A 250 25.17 7.63 19.34
CA ARG A 250 23.91 7.05 18.78
C ARG A 250 23.17 8.08 17.94
N LYS A 251 22.59 7.61 16.81
CA LYS A 251 21.67 8.37 15.99
C LYS A 251 20.35 7.61 15.89
N ILE A 252 19.23 8.34 16.04
CA ILE A 252 17.87 7.83 15.83
C ILE A 252 17.19 8.71 14.79
N ALA A 253 16.69 8.11 13.74
CA ALA A 253 15.83 8.76 12.76
C ALA A 253 14.36 8.57 13.20
N ARG A 254 13.61 9.67 13.34
CA ARG A 254 12.19 9.69 13.63
C ARG A 254 11.44 10.26 12.44
N SER A 255 10.46 9.55 11.90
CA SER A 255 9.58 10.08 10.87
C SER A 255 8.82 11.32 11.38
N ILE A 256 8.54 12.29 10.51
CA ILE A 256 7.64 13.40 10.84
C ILE A 256 6.23 12.91 11.22
N HIS A 257 5.83 11.74 10.67
CA HIS A 257 4.54 11.07 10.93
C HIS A 257 4.63 10.00 12.05
N GLU A 258 5.64 10.07 12.93
CA GLU A 258 5.85 9.02 13.93
C GLU A 258 4.75 8.99 15.00
N GLU A 259 4.06 10.10 15.24
CA GLU A 259 2.94 10.13 16.19
C GLU A 259 1.78 9.25 15.74
N ALA A 260 1.40 9.34 14.47
CA ALA A 260 0.38 8.46 13.90
C ALA A 260 0.81 6.98 13.93
N ARG A 261 2.10 6.71 13.71
CA ARG A 261 2.65 5.34 13.82
C ARG A 261 2.67 4.83 15.26
N ASP A 262 2.97 5.69 16.23
CA ASP A 262 2.93 5.34 17.66
C ASP A 262 1.49 5.05 18.10
N TYR A 263 0.52 5.83 17.60
CA TYR A 263 -0.91 5.53 17.78
C TYR A 263 -1.29 4.17 17.17
N ALA A 264 -0.91 3.90 15.93
CA ALA A 264 -1.18 2.60 15.30
C ALA A 264 -0.55 1.41 16.08
N ARG A 265 0.65 1.61 16.66
CA ARG A 265 1.27 0.59 17.53
C ARG A 265 0.49 0.37 18.81
N SER A 266 -0.07 1.42 19.41
CA SER A 266 -0.84 1.32 20.66
C SER A 266 -2.14 0.53 20.49
N LEU A 267 -2.68 0.46 19.26
CA LEU A 267 -3.88 -0.31 18.96
C LEU A 267 -3.62 -1.82 18.87
N ARG A 268 -2.38 -2.26 18.66
CA ARG A 268 -2.00 -3.62 18.25
C ARG A 268 -2.57 -4.74 19.12
N ASP A 269 -2.63 -4.52 20.42
CA ASP A 269 -3.06 -5.54 21.39
C ASP A 269 -4.50 -5.31 21.87
N THR A 270 -5.22 -4.35 21.29
CA THR A 270 -6.64 -4.12 21.60
C THR A 270 -7.53 -5.24 21.06
N PRO A 271 -8.62 -5.58 21.76
CA PRO A 271 -9.59 -6.59 21.27
C PRO A 271 -10.11 -6.27 19.86
N ALA A 272 -10.37 -5.00 19.56
CA ALA A 272 -10.85 -4.53 18.26
C ALA A 272 -9.82 -4.78 17.15
N TYR A 273 -8.54 -4.49 17.38
CA TYR A 273 -7.47 -4.78 16.44
C TYR A 273 -7.32 -6.28 16.17
N LEU A 274 -7.32 -7.09 17.24
CA LEU A 274 -7.22 -8.54 17.12
C LEU A 274 -8.39 -9.15 16.35
N GLN A 275 -9.60 -8.61 16.54
CA GLN A 275 -10.77 -9.01 15.78
C GLN A 275 -10.65 -8.61 14.31
N SER A 276 -10.33 -7.35 14.01
CA SER A 276 -10.11 -6.88 12.64
C SER A 276 -9.05 -7.70 11.88
N ARG A 277 -7.99 -8.13 12.57
CA ARG A 277 -6.97 -9.00 11.99
C ARG A 277 -7.52 -10.38 11.58
N LYS A 278 -8.49 -10.92 12.34
CA LYS A 278 -9.19 -12.18 11.98
C LYS A 278 -10.13 -11.95 10.80
N ASP A 279 -10.91 -10.86 10.86
CA ASP A 279 -11.93 -10.54 9.85
C ASP A 279 -11.31 -10.16 8.50
N ARG A 280 -10.10 -9.60 8.48
CA ARG A 280 -9.36 -9.32 7.24
C ARG A 280 -9.21 -10.54 6.33
N LYS A 281 -9.25 -11.76 6.87
CA LYS A 281 -9.23 -12.98 6.07
C LYS A 281 -10.38 -13.07 5.07
N LYS A 282 -11.48 -12.33 5.28
CA LYS A 282 -12.59 -12.28 4.33
C LYS A 282 -12.17 -11.71 2.97
N VAL A 283 -11.25 -10.73 2.94
CA VAL A 283 -10.72 -10.22 1.66
C VAL A 283 -9.88 -11.28 0.93
N GLU A 284 -9.11 -12.08 1.66
CA GLU A 284 -8.36 -13.21 1.09
C GLU A 284 -9.31 -14.25 0.49
N MET A 285 -10.45 -14.51 1.16
CA MET A 285 -11.51 -15.39 0.65
C MET A 285 -12.16 -14.82 -0.61
N SER A 286 -12.39 -13.51 -0.70
CA SER A 286 -12.90 -12.86 -1.91
C SER A 286 -11.96 -13.04 -3.10
N PHE A 287 -10.63 -12.94 -2.91
CA PHE A 287 -9.65 -13.25 -3.96
C PHE A 287 -9.59 -14.74 -4.30
N ALA A 288 -9.77 -15.63 -3.32
CA ALA A 288 -9.86 -17.06 -3.59
C ALA A 288 -11.12 -17.39 -4.43
N HIS A 289 -12.25 -16.76 -4.14
CA HIS A 289 -13.47 -16.86 -4.94
C HIS A 289 -13.24 -16.34 -6.37
N LEU A 290 -12.69 -15.13 -6.52
CA LEU A 290 -12.35 -14.53 -7.81
C LEU A 290 -11.55 -15.52 -8.69
N LYS A 291 -10.48 -16.09 -8.14
CA LYS A 291 -9.56 -16.95 -8.91
C LYS A 291 -10.07 -18.37 -9.12
N ARG A 292 -10.69 -18.99 -8.11
CA ARG A 292 -11.07 -20.41 -8.14
C ARG A 292 -12.48 -20.64 -8.68
N ILE A 293 -13.43 -19.80 -8.32
CA ILE A 293 -14.84 -19.95 -8.70
C ILE A 293 -15.10 -19.20 -10.00
N LEU A 294 -14.81 -17.89 -10.05
CA LEU A 294 -15.02 -17.09 -11.23
C LEU A 294 -13.97 -17.31 -12.33
N LYS A 295 -12.90 -18.08 -12.03
CA LYS A 295 -11.80 -18.40 -12.95
C LYS A 295 -11.07 -17.17 -13.51
N LEU A 296 -11.06 -16.07 -12.77
CA LEU A 296 -10.35 -14.84 -13.12
C LEU A 296 -8.95 -14.84 -12.50
N ASP A 297 -8.16 -15.87 -12.80
CA ASP A 297 -6.73 -15.91 -12.47
C ASP A 297 -5.88 -15.24 -13.56
N ARG A 298 -6.46 -15.04 -14.76
CA ARG A 298 -5.90 -14.32 -15.89
C ARG A 298 -6.96 -13.45 -16.54
N LEU A 299 -6.59 -12.21 -16.81
CA LEU A 299 -7.42 -11.26 -17.58
C LEU A 299 -7.52 -11.68 -19.05
N ARG A 300 -8.62 -11.35 -19.67
CA ARG A 300 -8.90 -11.55 -21.10
C ARG A 300 -8.82 -10.25 -21.89
N LEU A 301 -9.11 -9.13 -21.23
CA LEU A 301 -8.98 -7.79 -21.77
C LEU A 301 -7.59 -7.23 -21.47
N ARG A 302 -7.08 -6.40 -22.37
CA ARG A 302 -5.78 -5.74 -22.26
C ARG A 302 -5.93 -4.26 -21.93
N GLY A 303 -4.89 -3.69 -21.34
CA GLY A 303 -4.83 -2.31 -20.87
C GLY A 303 -5.48 -2.13 -19.50
N MET A 304 -5.19 -1.00 -18.87
CA MET A 304 -5.69 -0.70 -17.53
C MET A 304 -7.21 -0.64 -17.48
N SER A 305 -7.85 0.00 -18.47
CA SER A 305 -9.30 0.10 -18.53
C SER A 305 -9.96 -1.28 -18.68
N GLY A 306 -9.42 -2.14 -19.56
CA GLY A 306 -9.94 -3.49 -19.74
C GLY A 306 -9.81 -4.36 -18.50
N ALA A 307 -8.65 -4.28 -17.82
CA ALA A 307 -8.44 -4.97 -16.56
C ALA A 307 -9.41 -4.50 -15.45
N ASN A 308 -9.66 -3.20 -15.38
CA ASN A 308 -10.61 -2.63 -14.43
C ASN A 308 -12.05 -3.06 -14.70
N ASP A 309 -12.46 -3.12 -15.97
CA ASP A 309 -13.79 -3.58 -16.37
C ASP A 309 -14.05 -5.03 -15.95
N GLU A 310 -13.09 -5.95 -16.20
CA GLU A 310 -13.20 -7.34 -15.78
C GLU A 310 -13.27 -7.49 -14.25
N LEU A 311 -12.50 -6.69 -13.51
CA LEU A 311 -12.53 -6.72 -12.06
C LEU A 311 -13.83 -6.17 -11.47
N LEU A 312 -14.35 -5.07 -12.01
CA LEU A 312 -15.64 -4.53 -11.58
C LEU A 312 -16.78 -5.53 -11.83
N LEU A 313 -16.79 -6.16 -13.01
CA LEU A 313 -17.78 -7.18 -13.31
C LEU A 313 -17.68 -8.39 -12.38
N ALA A 314 -16.47 -8.79 -12.01
CA ALA A 314 -16.26 -9.92 -11.11
C ALA A 314 -16.55 -9.58 -9.64
N ALA A 315 -16.52 -8.30 -9.27
CA ALA A 315 -16.84 -7.80 -7.93
C ALA A 315 -18.35 -7.56 -7.72
N THR A 316 -19.12 -7.54 -8.83
CA THR A 316 -20.58 -7.40 -8.83
C THR A 316 -21.27 -8.71 -8.52
#